data_b4f04d59d1fccc69d39263c044eeb38b
#
_entry.id   b4f04d59d1fccc69d39263c044eeb38b
#
_cell.length_a   1.000
_cell.length_b   1.000
_cell.length_c   1.000
_cell.angle_alpha   90.00
_cell.angle_beta   90.00
_cell.angle_gamma   90.00
#
_symmetry.space_group_name_H-M   'P 1'
#
loop_
_entity.id
_entity.type
_entity.pdbx_description
1 polymer ?
#
loop_
_entity_poly.entity_id
_entity_poly.type
_entity_poly.pdbx_seq_one_letter_code
_entity_poly.pdbx_strand_id
1 'polypeptide(L)'
;MRRIVITDYPGVLHRDLEYEKNRILAALKDTEVEVVPFENREQWIHAVGNADALLTAFLPINDAVMEAVLNLRCIVLNASGYDNVDLAAATKRHIAVIPIEEYCTDEVAEHTMALILALSRGLKHYGKEIDEQYRWQYTSLKGLHRLKGQTLGIAGFGKIGRRVGKPVSYTHLTLPTIRI
;
A
#
# COMPACT_ATOMS: atom_id res chain seq x y z
N MET A 1 -31.01 -4.77 6.85
CA MET A 1 -30.18 -4.39 5.67
C MET A 1 -28.83 -3.98 6.20
N ARG A 2 -27.74 -4.51 5.64
CA ARG A 2 -26.38 -4.17 6.06
C ARG A 2 -25.93 -2.91 5.33
N ARG A 3 -25.22 -2.03 6.02
CA ARG A 3 -24.69 -0.80 5.44
C ARG A 3 -23.17 -0.90 5.34
N ILE A 4 -22.65 -0.94 4.12
CA ILE A 4 -21.22 -0.95 3.81
C ILE A 4 -20.83 0.43 3.26
N VAL A 5 -19.81 1.04 3.82
CA VAL A 5 -19.32 2.33 3.38
C VAL A 5 -17.92 2.19 2.80
N ILE A 6 -17.79 2.54 1.52
CA ILE A 6 -16.50 2.75 0.85
C ILE A 6 -16.06 4.17 1.19
N THR A 7 -14.93 4.31 1.83
CA THR A 7 -14.46 5.60 2.33
C THR A 7 -12.96 5.73 2.27
N ASP A 8 -12.47 6.89 1.87
CA ASP A 8 -11.05 7.25 1.90
C ASP A 8 -10.89 8.75 1.62
N TYR A 9 -9.64 9.23 1.57
CA TYR A 9 -9.34 10.57 1.07
C TYR A 9 -9.83 10.73 -0.37
N PRO A 10 -10.35 11.91 -0.78
CA PRO A 10 -10.93 12.09 -2.12
C PRO A 10 -10.03 11.62 -3.27
N GLY A 11 -8.72 11.91 -3.18
CA GLY A 11 -7.75 11.50 -4.22
C GLY A 11 -7.58 9.96 -4.35
N VAL A 12 -7.85 9.21 -3.30
CA VAL A 12 -7.80 7.73 -3.30
C VAL A 12 -9.06 7.13 -3.93
N LEU A 13 -10.16 7.85 -3.87
CA LEU A 13 -11.45 7.41 -4.42
C LEU A 13 -11.56 7.59 -5.95
N HIS A 14 -10.53 8.10 -6.61
CA HIS A 14 -10.46 8.22 -8.07
C HIS A 14 -10.16 6.86 -8.74
N ARG A 15 -11.03 5.86 -8.52
CA ARG A 15 -10.99 4.53 -9.11
C ARG A 15 -12.39 4.06 -9.49
N ASP A 16 -12.53 2.89 -10.08
CA ASP A 16 -13.84 2.38 -10.50
C ASP A 16 -14.68 1.89 -9.29
N LEU A 17 -15.29 2.83 -8.59
CA LEU A 17 -16.14 2.56 -7.43
C LEU A 17 -17.45 1.86 -7.80
N GLU A 18 -17.95 2.04 -9.01
CA GLU A 18 -19.15 1.33 -9.47
C GLU A 18 -18.88 -0.15 -9.66
N TYR A 19 -17.69 -0.51 -10.14
CA TYR A 19 -17.26 -1.91 -10.18
C TYR A 19 -17.23 -2.51 -8.77
N GLU A 20 -16.60 -1.81 -7.79
CA GLU A 20 -16.53 -2.28 -6.40
C GLU A 20 -17.92 -2.48 -5.80
N LYS A 21 -18.81 -1.49 -5.93
CA LYS A 21 -20.19 -1.58 -5.44
C LYS A 21 -20.93 -2.77 -6.06
N ASN A 22 -20.88 -2.91 -7.37
CA ASN A 22 -21.56 -3.99 -8.06
C ASN A 22 -21.06 -5.37 -7.64
N ARG A 23 -19.75 -5.51 -7.39
CA ARG A 23 -19.18 -6.76 -6.87
C ARG A 23 -19.67 -7.07 -5.45
N ILE A 24 -19.76 -6.08 -4.58
CA ILE A 24 -20.27 -6.24 -3.22
C ILE A 24 -21.75 -6.61 -3.25
N LEU A 25 -22.57 -5.89 -4.02
CA LEU A 25 -24.01 -6.13 -4.13
C LEU A 25 -24.33 -7.49 -4.75
N ALA A 26 -23.52 -7.96 -5.69
CA ALA A 26 -23.67 -9.28 -6.28
C ALA A 26 -23.36 -10.41 -5.27
N ALA A 27 -22.44 -10.18 -4.33
CA ALA A 27 -22.03 -11.15 -3.35
C ALA A 27 -22.89 -11.17 -2.08
N LEU A 28 -23.45 -10.03 -1.70
CA LEU A 28 -24.15 -9.83 -0.43
C LEU A 28 -25.59 -9.36 -0.66
N LYS A 29 -26.56 -10.21 -0.28
CA LYS A 29 -27.97 -9.85 -0.28
C LYS A 29 -28.29 -8.89 0.88
N ASP A 30 -29.36 -8.12 0.75
CA ASP A 30 -29.84 -7.19 1.76
C ASP A 30 -28.76 -6.20 2.25
N THR A 31 -28.01 -5.65 1.29
CA THR A 31 -26.87 -4.77 1.54
C THR A 31 -27.05 -3.47 0.78
N GLU A 32 -26.73 -2.37 1.42
CA GLU A 32 -26.57 -1.04 0.85
C GLU A 32 -25.10 -0.69 0.82
N VAL A 33 -24.63 -0.10 -0.28
CA VAL A 33 -23.22 0.31 -0.46
C VAL A 33 -23.18 1.79 -0.81
N GLU A 34 -22.59 2.57 0.06
CA GLU A 34 -22.41 4.01 -0.13
C GLU A 34 -20.93 4.37 -0.30
N VAL A 35 -20.67 5.51 -0.92
CA VAL A 35 -19.33 6.13 -0.97
C VAL A 35 -19.36 7.40 -0.17
N VAL A 36 -18.52 7.49 0.87
CA VAL A 36 -18.40 8.66 1.73
C VAL A 36 -16.94 9.10 1.75
N PRO A 37 -16.56 10.17 1.05
CA PRO A 37 -15.21 10.69 1.09
C PRO A 37 -14.89 11.31 2.47
N PHE A 38 -13.64 11.16 2.88
CA PHE A 38 -13.14 11.79 4.10
C PHE A 38 -12.62 13.20 3.79
N GLU A 39 -13.40 14.21 4.07
CA GLU A 39 -12.99 15.61 3.95
C GLU A 39 -12.83 16.29 5.31
N ASN A 40 -13.78 16.05 6.20
CA ASN A 40 -13.81 16.58 7.55
C ASN A 40 -14.21 15.46 8.53
N ARG A 41 -13.45 15.33 9.63
CA ARG A 41 -13.65 14.23 10.59
C ARG A 41 -15.05 14.20 11.20
N GLU A 42 -15.58 15.33 11.60
CA GLU A 42 -16.88 15.40 12.31
C GLU A 42 -18.04 15.02 11.38
N GLN A 43 -18.05 15.59 10.18
CA GLN A 43 -19.04 15.28 9.16
C GLN A 43 -18.94 13.83 8.71
N TRP A 44 -17.70 13.34 8.54
CA TRP A 44 -17.44 11.96 8.15
C TRP A 44 -17.94 10.97 9.20
N ILE A 45 -17.63 11.17 10.48
CA ILE A 45 -18.13 10.31 11.59
C ILE A 45 -19.65 10.29 11.58
N HIS A 46 -20.31 11.43 11.42
CA HIS A 46 -21.76 11.49 11.32
C HIS A 46 -22.29 10.68 10.15
N ALA A 47 -21.65 10.80 9.00
CA ALA A 47 -22.06 10.09 7.78
C ALA A 47 -21.85 8.57 7.86
N VAL A 48 -20.77 8.08 8.52
CA VAL A 48 -20.46 6.64 8.63
C VAL A 48 -20.99 6.00 9.92
N GLY A 49 -21.57 6.77 10.84
CA GLY A 49 -21.87 6.34 12.22
C GLY A 49 -22.71 5.07 12.38
N ASN A 50 -23.51 4.70 11.38
CA ASN A 50 -24.33 3.49 11.37
C ASN A 50 -23.81 2.40 10.39
N ALA A 51 -22.57 2.49 9.94
CA ALA A 51 -21.99 1.50 9.04
C ALA A 51 -21.75 0.16 9.77
N ASP A 52 -22.09 -0.95 9.14
CA ASP A 52 -21.73 -2.30 9.58
C ASP A 52 -20.31 -2.66 9.15
N ALA A 53 -19.84 -2.11 7.99
CA ALA A 53 -18.49 -2.29 7.52
C ALA A 53 -17.95 -1.00 6.87
N LEU A 54 -16.65 -0.76 7.07
CA LEU A 54 -15.88 0.27 6.36
C LEU A 54 -14.90 -0.40 5.41
N LEU A 55 -14.85 0.07 4.17
CA LEU A 55 -13.85 -0.30 3.17
C LEU A 55 -12.99 0.93 2.88
N THR A 56 -11.70 0.86 3.24
CA THR A 56 -10.74 1.97 3.11
C THR A 56 -9.36 1.43 2.79
N ALA A 57 -8.44 2.26 2.33
CA ALA A 57 -7.04 1.90 2.16
C ALA A 57 -6.14 2.64 3.17
N PHE A 58 -6.35 3.94 3.37
CA PHE A 58 -5.39 4.81 4.06
C PHE A 58 -5.93 5.57 5.26
N LEU A 59 -7.25 5.56 5.51
CA LEU A 59 -7.78 6.29 6.65
C LEU A 59 -7.30 5.69 7.98
N PRO A 60 -6.86 6.52 8.94
CA PRO A 60 -6.55 6.06 10.28
C PRO A 60 -7.84 5.67 11.02
N ILE A 61 -7.98 4.39 11.34
CA ILE A 61 -9.11 3.85 12.09
C ILE A 61 -8.64 3.50 13.51
N ASN A 62 -8.69 4.48 14.38
CA ASN A 62 -8.31 4.33 15.79
C ASN A 62 -9.53 4.00 16.69
N ASP A 63 -9.29 3.80 18.00
CA ASP A 63 -10.31 3.46 18.97
C ASP A 63 -11.48 4.45 19.00
N ALA A 64 -11.19 5.75 18.89
CA ALA A 64 -12.24 6.80 18.87
C ALA A 64 -13.12 6.75 17.61
N VAL A 65 -12.59 6.31 16.47
CA VAL A 65 -13.41 6.07 15.26
C VAL A 65 -14.30 4.85 15.46
N MET A 66 -13.73 3.75 15.97
CA MET A 66 -14.48 2.52 16.23
C MET A 66 -15.58 2.71 17.28
N GLU A 67 -15.36 3.58 18.26
CA GLU A 67 -16.36 3.96 19.25
C GLU A 67 -17.53 4.76 18.65
N ALA A 68 -17.23 5.64 17.71
CA ALA A 68 -18.21 6.51 17.08
C ALA A 68 -19.07 5.79 16.03
N VAL A 69 -18.58 4.67 15.43
CA VAL A 69 -19.32 3.87 14.45
C VAL A 69 -19.98 2.69 15.15
N LEU A 70 -21.18 2.89 15.67
CA LEU A 70 -21.83 2.02 16.65
C LEU A 70 -22.07 0.57 16.19
N ASN A 71 -22.29 0.36 14.89
CA ASN A 71 -22.63 -0.95 14.32
C ASN A 71 -21.43 -1.64 13.66
N LEU A 72 -20.23 -1.05 13.74
CA LEU A 72 -19.07 -1.53 13.02
C LEU A 72 -18.67 -2.94 13.44
N ARG A 73 -18.65 -3.86 12.49
CA ARG A 73 -18.27 -5.27 12.67
C ARG A 73 -17.05 -5.66 11.85
N CYS A 74 -16.78 -4.89 10.78
CA CYS A 74 -15.71 -5.23 9.85
C CYS A 74 -15.04 -3.98 9.29
N ILE A 75 -13.72 -4.00 9.22
CA ILE A 75 -12.89 -3.04 8.50
C ILE A 75 -12.18 -3.82 7.40
N VAL A 76 -12.50 -3.52 6.14
CA VAL A 76 -11.84 -4.09 4.97
C VAL A 76 -10.83 -3.09 4.47
N LEU A 77 -9.58 -3.51 4.34
CA LEU A 77 -8.50 -2.66 3.84
C LEU A 77 -8.20 -2.99 2.38
N ASN A 78 -8.39 -2.02 1.51
CA ASN A 78 -7.97 -2.11 0.10
C ASN A 78 -6.46 -1.85 -0.05
N ALA A 79 -5.70 -2.45 0.86
CA ALA A 79 -4.24 -2.38 0.98
C ALA A 79 -3.72 -3.64 1.68
N SER A 80 -2.47 -4.02 1.45
CA SER A 80 -1.82 -5.14 2.15
C SER A 80 -1.40 -4.77 3.57
N GLY A 81 -1.05 -3.51 3.82
CA GLY A 81 -0.71 -2.98 5.14
C GLY A 81 -1.96 -2.66 5.95
N TYR A 82 -1.84 -2.75 7.26
CA TYR A 82 -2.91 -2.46 8.22
C TYR A 82 -2.45 -1.64 9.42
N ASP A 83 -1.32 -0.99 9.31
CA ASP A 83 -0.71 -0.14 10.34
C ASP A 83 -1.52 1.14 10.63
N ASN A 84 -2.44 1.51 9.75
CA ASN A 84 -3.41 2.58 9.94
C ASN A 84 -4.63 2.18 10.80
N VAL A 85 -4.74 0.91 11.25
CA VAL A 85 -5.83 0.42 12.09
C VAL A 85 -5.32 0.04 13.48
N ASP A 86 -5.98 0.52 14.53
CA ASP A 86 -5.71 0.08 15.89
C ASP A 86 -6.27 -1.34 16.12
N LEU A 87 -5.40 -2.34 15.92
CA LEU A 87 -5.78 -3.74 16.06
C LEU A 87 -6.17 -4.13 17.49
N ALA A 88 -5.59 -3.47 18.49
CA ALA A 88 -5.93 -3.75 19.90
C ALA A 88 -7.35 -3.29 20.20
N ALA A 89 -7.73 -2.09 19.74
CA ALA A 89 -9.08 -1.58 19.86
C ALA A 89 -10.08 -2.42 19.05
N ALA A 90 -9.74 -2.82 17.82
CA ALA A 90 -10.58 -3.67 16.98
C ALA A 90 -10.86 -5.02 17.66
N THR A 91 -9.81 -5.67 18.19
CA THR A 91 -9.93 -6.94 18.92
C THR A 91 -10.84 -6.81 20.15
N LYS A 92 -10.64 -5.77 20.97
CA LYS A 92 -11.44 -5.50 22.16
C LYS A 92 -12.93 -5.31 21.82
N ARG A 93 -13.23 -4.73 20.65
CA ARG A 93 -14.58 -4.45 20.16
C ARG A 93 -15.16 -5.56 19.29
N HIS A 94 -14.45 -6.66 19.11
CA HIS A 94 -14.81 -7.78 18.23
C HIS A 94 -15.06 -7.33 16.78
N ILE A 95 -14.28 -6.36 16.28
CA ILE A 95 -14.32 -5.87 14.92
C ILE A 95 -13.28 -6.65 14.09
N ALA A 96 -13.72 -7.30 13.01
CA ALA A 96 -12.82 -7.99 12.09
C ALA A 96 -12.04 -6.98 11.24
N VAL A 97 -10.73 -7.17 11.11
CA VAL A 97 -9.87 -6.37 10.22
C VAL A 97 -9.36 -7.28 9.11
N ILE A 98 -9.69 -6.96 7.87
CA ILE A 98 -9.43 -7.82 6.70
C ILE A 98 -8.63 -7.00 5.67
N PRO A 99 -7.30 -7.11 5.64
CA PRO A 99 -6.49 -6.51 4.57
C PRO A 99 -6.59 -7.35 3.29
N ILE A 100 -6.32 -6.73 2.14
CA ILE A 100 -6.00 -7.47 0.92
C ILE A 100 -4.64 -8.15 1.15
N GLU A 101 -4.60 -9.46 1.00
CA GLU A 101 -3.36 -10.20 1.15
C GLU A 101 -2.35 -9.91 0.02
N GLU A 102 -1.87 -10.93 -0.63
CA GLU A 102 -0.76 -10.86 -1.56
C GLU A 102 -1.25 -10.52 -3.00
N TYR A 103 -1.34 -9.23 -3.35
CA TYR A 103 -1.78 -8.80 -4.69
C TYR A 103 -0.69 -8.08 -5.51
N CYS A 104 0.32 -7.50 -4.85
CA CYS A 104 1.34 -6.67 -5.53
C CYS A 104 2.78 -7.00 -5.09
N THR A 105 3.03 -8.20 -4.56
CA THR A 105 4.35 -8.61 -4.07
C THR A 105 5.40 -8.60 -5.19
N ASP A 106 5.02 -9.04 -6.37
CA ASP A 106 5.91 -9.08 -7.53
C ASP A 106 6.19 -7.68 -8.05
N GLU A 107 5.18 -6.86 -8.22
CA GLU A 107 5.30 -5.48 -8.69
C GLU A 107 6.16 -4.63 -7.76
N VAL A 108 5.98 -4.76 -6.44
CA VAL A 108 6.81 -4.04 -5.46
C VAL A 108 8.25 -4.52 -5.49
N ALA A 109 8.48 -5.81 -5.65
CA ALA A 109 9.83 -6.37 -5.75
C ALA A 109 10.53 -5.93 -7.04
N GLU A 110 9.83 -5.95 -8.18
CA GLU A 110 10.33 -5.47 -9.47
C GLU A 110 10.64 -3.97 -9.43
N HIS A 111 9.75 -3.16 -8.85
CA HIS A 111 9.98 -1.73 -8.67
C HIS A 111 11.20 -1.46 -7.78
N THR A 112 11.36 -2.24 -6.69
CA THR A 112 12.53 -2.15 -5.82
C THR A 112 13.82 -2.44 -6.60
N MET A 113 13.83 -3.49 -7.43
CA MET A 113 14.97 -3.80 -8.28
C MET A 113 15.24 -2.71 -9.33
N ALA A 114 14.20 -2.16 -9.93
CA ALA A 114 14.33 -1.04 -10.87
C ALA A 114 14.97 0.18 -10.20
N LEU A 115 14.57 0.53 -8.98
CA LEU A 115 15.18 1.62 -8.21
C LEU A 115 16.65 1.34 -7.87
N ILE A 116 16.99 0.12 -7.44
CA ILE A 116 18.37 -0.27 -7.14
C ILE A 116 19.25 -0.11 -8.40
N LEU A 117 18.78 -0.58 -9.54
CA LEU A 117 19.50 -0.47 -10.80
C LEU A 117 19.60 0.99 -11.27
N ALA A 118 18.53 1.75 -11.17
CA ALA A 118 18.51 3.18 -11.53
C ALA A 118 19.52 3.99 -10.70
N LEU A 119 19.58 3.76 -9.40
CA LEU A 119 20.55 4.38 -8.51
C LEU A 119 21.97 3.94 -8.82
N SER A 120 22.20 2.63 -8.96
CA SER A 120 23.52 2.06 -9.23
C SER A 120 24.11 2.52 -10.56
N ARG A 121 23.28 2.89 -11.52
CA ARG A 121 23.70 3.35 -12.85
C ARG A 121 23.53 4.87 -13.04
N GLY A 122 23.06 5.60 -12.02
CA GLY A 122 22.91 7.04 -12.06
C GLY A 122 21.90 7.54 -13.11
N LEU A 123 20.84 6.76 -13.39
CA LEU A 123 19.90 7.08 -14.47
C LEU A 123 19.25 8.47 -14.30
N LYS A 124 18.91 8.87 -13.07
CA LYS A 124 18.35 10.19 -12.81
C LYS A 124 19.32 11.32 -13.15
N HIS A 125 20.64 11.13 -12.88
CA HIS A 125 21.66 12.12 -13.19
C HIS A 125 21.80 12.30 -14.71
N TYR A 126 21.97 11.19 -15.44
CA TYR A 126 22.10 11.23 -16.88
C TYR A 126 20.83 11.70 -17.60
N GLY A 127 19.65 11.29 -17.12
CA GLY A 127 18.37 11.82 -17.62
C GLY A 127 18.31 13.33 -17.51
N LYS A 128 18.66 13.88 -16.35
CA LYS A 128 18.67 15.33 -16.14
C LYS A 128 19.67 16.05 -17.06
N GLU A 129 20.87 15.49 -17.28
CA GLU A 129 21.83 16.09 -18.21
C GLU A 129 21.31 16.10 -19.65
N ILE A 130 20.62 15.05 -20.08
CA ILE A 130 20.04 14.97 -21.42
C ILE A 130 18.87 15.94 -21.56
N ASP A 131 17.90 15.88 -20.62
CA ASP A 131 16.64 16.60 -20.73
C ASP A 131 16.79 18.11 -20.51
N GLU A 132 17.63 18.52 -19.54
CA GLU A 132 17.77 19.94 -19.17
C GLU A 132 19.00 20.62 -19.80
N GLN A 133 20.07 19.87 -20.07
CA GLN A 133 21.34 20.43 -20.54
C GLN A 133 21.67 20.05 -21.99
N TYR A 134 20.87 19.18 -22.62
CA TYR A 134 21.11 18.65 -23.97
C TYR A 134 22.52 18.06 -24.12
N ARG A 135 23.04 17.45 -23.03
CA ARG A 135 24.41 16.95 -22.95
C ARG A 135 24.44 15.43 -22.77
N TRP A 136 25.18 14.77 -23.63
CA TRP A 136 25.49 13.36 -23.49
C TRP A 136 26.96 13.18 -23.07
N GLN A 137 27.18 12.85 -21.78
CA GLN A 137 28.52 12.65 -21.24
C GLN A 137 28.53 11.52 -20.20
N TYR A 138 28.92 10.33 -20.60
CA TYR A 138 28.93 9.15 -19.72
C TYR A 138 29.97 9.21 -18.58
N THR A 139 30.89 10.16 -18.59
CA THR A 139 31.92 10.36 -17.57
C THR A 139 31.56 11.45 -16.54
N SER A 140 30.39 12.09 -16.66
CA SER A 140 29.96 13.18 -15.77
C SER A 140 29.72 12.72 -14.34
N LEU A 141 29.23 11.49 -14.16
CA LEU A 141 29.04 10.88 -12.85
C LEU A 141 30.23 9.99 -12.49
N LYS A 142 30.90 10.35 -11.39
CA LYS A 142 32.01 9.57 -10.83
C LYS A 142 31.52 8.59 -9.77
N GLY A 143 32.31 7.54 -9.51
CA GLY A 143 32.02 6.60 -8.42
C GLY A 143 31.00 5.50 -8.75
N LEU A 144 30.67 5.31 -10.04
CA LEU A 144 29.86 4.17 -10.44
C LEU A 144 30.68 2.86 -10.35
N HIS A 145 30.13 1.88 -9.67
CA HIS A 145 30.72 0.57 -9.50
C HIS A 145 29.91 -0.52 -10.18
N ARG A 146 30.56 -1.64 -10.52
CA ARG A 146 29.85 -2.85 -10.93
C ARG A 146 29.08 -3.42 -9.75
N LEU A 147 27.89 -3.95 -10.00
CA LEU A 147 27.12 -4.65 -8.98
C LEU A 147 27.75 -5.98 -8.56
N LYS A 148 28.43 -6.65 -9.50
CA LYS A 148 29.13 -7.90 -9.23
C LYS A 148 30.15 -7.73 -8.10
N GLY A 149 30.02 -8.52 -7.05
CA GLY A 149 30.88 -8.48 -5.88
C GLY A 149 30.44 -7.48 -4.79
N GLN A 150 29.38 -6.72 -5.03
CA GLN A 150 28.77 -5.90 -3.96
C GLN A 150 27.84 -6.72 -3.08
N THR A 151 27.51 -6.17 -1.93
CA THR A 151 26.60 -6.77 -0.96
C THR A 151 25.33 -5.96 -0.90
N LEU A 152 24.17 -6.63 -1.08
CA LEU A 152 22.86 -6.03 -0.86
C LEU A 152 22.31 -6.48 0.50
N GLY A 153 22.16 -5.55 1.44
CA GLY A 153 21.44 -5.78 2.70
C GLY A 153 19.94 -5.65 2.50
N ILE A 154 19.16 -6.63 2.98
CA ILE A 154 17.70 -6.59 2.98
C ILE A 154 17.22 -6.55 4.42
N ALA A 155 16.67 -5.39 4.84
CA ALA A 155 16.01 -5.24 6.12
C ALA A 155 14.54 -5.66 5.99
N GLY A 156 14.14 -6.74 6.69
CA GLY A 156 12.83 -7.36 6.52
C GLY A 156 12.80 -8.41 5.41
N PHE A 157 12.81 -9.68 5.80
CA PHE A 157 12.84 -10.81 4.87
C PHE A 157 11.48 -11.53 4.80
N GLY A 158 10.40 -10.73 4.68
CA GLY A 158 9.04 -11.18 4.43
C GLY A 158 8.81 -11.56 2.97
N LYS A 159 7.56 -11.54 2.51
CA LYS A 159 7.17 -11.92 1.14
C LYS A 159 7.93 -11.10 0.09
N ILE A 160 7.91 -9.77 0.20
CA ILE A 160 8.58 -8.84 -0.72
C ILE A 160 10.11 -9.00 -0.64
N GLY A 161 10.71 -8.98 0.56
CA GLY A 161 12.15 -9.11 0.71
C GLY A 161 12.71 -10.40 0.13
N ARG A 162 12.01 -11.52 0.30
CA ARG A 162 12.36 -12.80 -0.35
C ARG A 162 12.26 -12.73 -1.87
N ARG A 163 11.25 -12.00 -2.38
CA ARG A 163 11.07 -11.84 -3.82
C ARG A 163 12.18 -10.97 -4.44
N VAL A 164 12.59 -9.90 -3.76
CA VAL A 164 13.76 -9.08 -4.14
C VAL A 164 15.05 -9.90 -4.13
N GLY A 165 15.22 -10.80 -3.15
CA GLY A 165 16.42 -11.64 -3.02
C GLY A 165 16.61 -12.64 -4.16
N LYS A 166 15.55 -13.09 -4.84
CA LYS A 166 15.64 -14.06 -5.94
C LYS A 166 16.47 -13.56 -7.14
N PRO A 167 16.14 -12.44 -7.81
CA PRO A 167 16.92 -11.94 -8.94
C PRO A 167 18.34 -11.52 -8.55
N VAL A 168 18.55 -11.12 -7.29
CA VAL A 168 19.87 -10.75 -6.78
C VAL A 168 20.84 -11.92 -6.82
N SER A 169 20.38 -13.13 -6.58
CA SER A 169 21.21 -14.36 -6.66
C SER A 169 21.77 -14.60 -8.07
N TYR A 170 21.07 -14.21 -9.11
CA TYR A 170 21.54 -14.32 -10.51
C TYR A 170 22.54 -13.22 -10.89
N THR A 171 22.56 -12.09 -10.18
CA THR A 171 23.48 -10.98 -10.47
C THR A 171 24.83 -11.09 -9.78
N HIS A 172 25.11 -12.19 -9.09
CA HIS A 172 26.33 -12.41 -8.28
C HIS A 172 26.52 -11.39 -7.16
N LEU A 173 25.44 -10.80 -6.65
CA LEU A 173 25.45 -10.02 -5.42
C LEU A 173 25.44 -10.98 -4.21
N THR A 174 26.23 -10.67 -3.20
CA THR A 174 26.21 -11.40 -1.94
C THR A 174 25.07 -10.86 -1.07
N LEU A 175 24.23 -11.75 -0.52
CA LEU A 175 23.11 -11.39 0.35
C LEU A 175 23.41 -11.78 1.81
N PRO A 176 23.90 -10.90 2.66
CA PRO A 176 23.70 -11.08 4.09
C PRO A 176 22.25 -10.72 4.42
N THR A 177 21.51 -11.69 4.93
CA THR A 177 20.11 -11.50 5.33
C THR A 177 20.07 -11.18 6.82
N ILE A 178 19.60 -10.00 7.19
CA ILE A 178 19.20 -9.69 8.56
C ILE A 178 17.69 -9.90 8.65
N ARG A 179 17.29 -10.90 9.40
CA ARG A 179 15.88 -11.14 9.74
C ARG A 179 15.59 -10.39 11.04
N ILE A 180 14.87 -9.30 10.92
CA ILE A 180 14.31 -8.56 12.07
C ILE A 180 12.91 -9.07 12.31
#